data_217366977cd72da4a40bc0472f6e4f44
#
_entry.id   217366977cd72da4a40bc0472f6e4f44
#
_cell.length_a   1.000
_cell.length_b   1.000
_cell.length_c   1.000
_cell.angle_alpha   90.00
_cell.angle_beta   90.00
_cell.angle_gamma   90.00
#
_symmetry.space_group_name_H-M   'P 1'
#
loop_
_entity.id
_entity.type
_entity.pdbx_description
1 polymer ?
#
loop_
_entity_poly.entity_id
_entity_poly.type
_entity_poly.pdbx_seq_one_letter_code
_entity_poly.pdbx_strand_id
1 'polypeptide(L)'
;MPSEFQKRKLALAFYKYDLSKDGILEAKDLELQGHKVADLLKVKQGDAEREKIVSAHKAVWDAYFKPGDTDGDNKVTLDEYAKAVEHYYSNPGNSHELALEVNKSVFDSIDLNGNGQIDSVEYAVFLRSLGVSEADAKVAFERLDTNGDGYISRDEFAKNQVDYFISDDPEAAANWFYGSY
;
A
#
# COMPACT_ATOMS: atom_id res chain seq x y z
N MET A 1 22.95 1.87 -2.54
CA MET A 1 22.40 2.24 -1.20
C MET A 1 21.33 3.30 -1.42
N PRO A 2 20.17 3.16 -0.81
CA PRO A 2 19.10 4.15 -0.93
C PRO A 2 19.55 5.55 -0.44
N SER A 3 19.08 6.59 -1.12
CA SER A 3 19.28 7.98 -0.69
C SER A 3 18.54 8.28 0.62
N GLU A 4 18.84 9.40 1.25
CA GLU A 4 18.10 9.84 2.45
C GLU A 4 16.64 10.16 2.14
N PHE A 5 16.34 10.57 0.90
CA PHE A 5 14.96 10.79 0.45
C PHE A 5 14.20 9.46 0.31
N GLN A 6 14.80 8.47 -0.30
CA GLN A 6 14.23 7.12 -0.43
C GLN A 6 14.01 6.47 0.95
N LYS A 7 14.98 6.59 1.87
CA LYS A 7 14.82 6.10 3.25
C LYS A 7 13.65 6.74 3.99
N ARG A 8 13.45 8.06 3.81
CA ARG A 8 12.31 8.76 4.42
C ARG A 8 10.97 8.24 3.87
N LYS A 9 10.86 8.06 2.55
CA LYS A 9 9.65 7.50 1.93
C LYS A 9 9.36 6.08 2.41
N LEU A 10 10.39 5.25 2.50
CA LEU A 10 10.29 3.89 3.00
C LEU A 10 9.78 3.87 4.46
N ALA A 11 10.38 4.71 5.32
CA ALA A 11 9.93 4.83 6.71
C ALA A 11 8.48 5.35 6.80
N LEU A 12 8.10 6.31 5.94
CA LEU A 12 6.73 6.80 5.86
C LEU A 12 5.75 5.68 5.50
N ALA A 13 6.04 4.89 4.46
CA ALA A 13 5.20 3.76 4.06
C ALA A 13 5.06 2.75 5.21
N PHE A 14 6.15 2.38 5.87
CA PHE A 14 6.15 1.49 7.04
C PHE A 14 5.21 2.01 8.14
N TYR A 15 5.40 3.26 8.59
CA TYR A 15 4.60 3.82 9.67
C TYR A 15 3.14 4.12 9.30
N LYS A 16 2.82 4.21 8.01
CA LYS A 16 1.43 4.27 7.54
C LYS A 16 0.70 2.95 7.79
N TYR A 17 1.38 1.81 7.61
CA TYR A 17 0.80 0.49 7.88
C TYR A 17 0.88 0.09 9.35
N ASP A 18 1.81 0.62 10.15
CA ASP A 18 1.89 0.41 11.61
C ASP A 18 0.71 1.13 12.31
N LEU A 19 -0.46 0.52 12.23
CA LEU A 19 -1.70 1.10 12.78
C LEU A 19 -1.82 0.90 14.29
N SER A 20 -1.10 -0.08 14.84
CA SER A 20 -0.97 -0.32 16.28
C SER A 20 -0.01 0.66 16.95
N LYS A 21 0.89 1.30 16.17
CA LYS A 21 1.91 2.26 16.59
C LYS A 21 2.91 1.69 17.59
N ASP A 22 3.27 0.42 17.43
CA ASP A 22 4.28 -0.24 18.27
C ASP A 22 5.66 -0.34 17.60
N GLY A 23 5.79 0.16 16.35
CA GLY A 23 7.03 0.18 15.58
C GLY A 23 7.33 -1.13 14.86
N ILE A 24 6.35 -2.01 14.75
CA ILE A 24 6.45 -3.34 14.13
C ILE A 24 5.23 -3.55 13.23
N LEU A 25 5.41 -4.17 12.07
CA LEU A 25 4.28 -4.61 11.25
C LEU A 25 3.95 -6.06 11.57
N GLU A 26 2.69 -6.33 11.82
CA GLU A 26 2.13 -7.65 12.09
C GLU A 26 0.78 -7.83 11.37
N ALA A 27 0.30 -9.07 11.31
CA ALA A 27 -1.03 -9.35 10.76
C ALA A 27 -2.15 -8.52 11.38
N LYS A 28 -2.02 -8.14 12.67
CA LYS A 28 -3.02 -7.32 13.38
C LYS A 28 -3.15 -5.91 12.78
N ASP A 29 -2.09 -5.33 12.20
CA ASP A 29 -2.15 -4.00 11.61
C ASP A 29 -3.01 -4.00 10.34
N LEU A 30 -2.86 -5.05 9.53
CA LEU A 30 -3.67 -5.24 8.33
C LEU A 30 -5.13 -5.58 8.69
N GLU A 31 -5.35 -6.34 9.76
CA GLU A 31 -6.70 -6.58 10.29
C GLU A 31 -7.35 -5.27 10.76
N LEU A 32 -6.62 -4.43 11.50
CA LEU A 32 -7.06 -3.08 11.89
C LEU A 32 -7.38 -2.21 10.68
N GLN A 33 -6.55 -2.27 9.62
CA GLN A 33 -6.82 -1.56 8.38
C GLN A 33 -8.13 -2.02 7.74
N GLY A 34 -8.35 -3.33 7.63
CA GLY A 34 -9.59 -3.88 7.09
C GLY A 34 -10.83 -3.41 7.87
N HIS A 35 -10.74 -3.37 9.20
CA HIS A 35 -11.81 -2.82 10.03
C HIS A 35 -12.04 -1.33 9.77
N LYS A 36 -10.99 -0.51 9.63
CA LYS A 36 -11.11 0.91 9.29
C LYS A 36 -11.74 1.13 7.92
N VAL A 37 -11.37 0.33 6.92
CA VAL A 37 -11.99 0.36 5.59
C VAL A 37 -13.49 0.07 5.70
N ALA A 38 -13.87 -0.99 6.40
CA ALA A 38 -15.27 -1.34 6.59
C ALA A 38 -16.06 -0.24 7.33
N ASP A 39 -15.44 0.43 8.32
CA ASP A 39 -16.05 1.55 9.03
C ASP A 39 -16.25 2.78 8.12
N LEU A 40 -15.28 3.11 7.28
CA LEU A 40 -15.37 4.18 6.28
C LEU A 40 -16.50 3.93 5.27
N LEU A 41 -16.71 2.66 4.91
CA LEU A 41 -17.80 2.20 4.03
C LEU A 41 -19.13 2.02 4.77
N LYS A 42 -19.18 2.22 6.10
CA LYS A 42 -20.35 2.02 6.97
C LYS A 42 -20.90 0.60 6.96
N VAL A 43 -20.05 -0.39 6.70
CA VAL A 43 -20.41 -1.82 6.77
C VAL A 43 -20.46 -2.25 8.23
N LYS A 44 -21.59 -2.81 8.65
CA LYS A 44 -21.84 -3.14 10.05
C LYS A 44 -21.01 -4.35 10.52
N GLN A 45 -20.82 -4.43 11.83
CA GLN A 45 -20.26 -5.63 12.46
C GLN A 45 -21.18 -6.84 12.23
N GLY A 46 -20.58 -7.97 11.87
CA GLY A 46 -21.30 -9.22 11.58
C GLY A 46 -21.82 -9.35 10.14
N ASP A 47 -21.68 -8.32 9.31
CA ASP A 47 -22.01 -8.43 7.90
C ASP A 47 -20.92 -9.25 7.16
N ALA A 48 -21.34 -10.14 6.26
CA ALA A 48 -20.42 -10.96 5.46
C ALA A 48 -19.47 -10.12 4.59
N GLU A 49 -19.91 -8.93 4.18
CA GLU A 49 -19.07 -7.97 3.44
C GLU A 49 -17.90 -7.46 4.31
N ARG A 50 -18.14 -7.18 5.60
CA ARG A 50 -17.09 -6.79 6.53
C ARG A 50 -16.02 -7.87 6.65
N GLU A 51 -16.44 -9.13 6.80
CA GLU A 51 -15.52 -10.27 6.88
C GLU A 51 -14.69 -10.43 5.61
N LYS A 52 -15.27 -10.17 4.43
CA LYS A 52 -14.53 -10.17 3.16
C LYS A 52 -13.46 -9.08 3.12
N ILE A 53 -13.81 -7.84 3.51
CA ILE A 53 -12.88 -6.72 3.55
C ILE A 53 -11.71 -7.03 4.50
N VAL A 54 -11.99 -7.46 5.72
CA VAL A 54 -10.96 -7.79 6.69
C VAL A 54 -10.08 -8.95 6.20
N SER A 55 -10.67 -9.98 5.61
CA SER A 55 -9.94 -11.12 5.06
C SER A 55 -9.02 -10.72 3.91
N ALA A 56 -9.45 -9.81 3.03
CA ALA A 56 -8.62 -9.29 1.94
C ALA A 56 -7.37 -8.57 2.49
N HIS A 57 -7.53 -7.76 3.53
CA HIS A 57 -6.40 -7.07 4.16
C HIS A 57 -5.47 -8.05 4.90
N LYS A 58 -6.00 -9.10 5.54
CA LYS A 58 -5.15 -10.17 6.11
C LYS A 58 -4.35 -10.90 5.02
N ALA A 59 -4.92 -11.10 3.84
CA ALA A 59 -4.19 -11.68 2.71
C ALA A 59 -3.03 -10.80 2.24
N VAL A 60 -3.14 -9.47 2.40
CA VAL A 60 -2.01 -8.55 2.15
C VAL A 60 -0.84 -8.84 3.10
N TRP A 61 -1.11 -9.11 4.37
CA TRP A 61 -0.05 -9.53 5.30
C TRP A 61 0.71 -10.75 4.77
N ASP A 62 -0.01 -11.82 4.45
CA ASP A 62 0.61 -13.08 4.04
C ASP A 62 1.38 -12.97 2.71
N ALA A 63 0.86 -12.19 1.76
CA ALA A 63 1.42 -12.10 0.42
C ALA A 63 2.48 -11.00 0.26
N TYR A 64 2.32 -9.86 0.97
CA TYR A 64 3.15 -8.68 0.74
C TYR A 64 4.15 -8.41 1.86
N PHE A 65 3.74 -8.48 3.13
CA PHE A 65 4.63 -8.12 4.26
C PHE A 65 5.39 -9.30 4.83
N LYS A 66 4.71 -10.41 5.10
CA LYS A 66 5.30 -11.59 5.72
C LYS A 66 6.54 -12.16 5.02
N PRO A 67 6.70 -12.11 3.68
CA PRO A 67 7.95 -12.50 3.04
C PRO A 67 9.18 -11.69 3.49
N GLY A 68 8.98 -10.52 4.08
CA GLY A 68 10.04 -9.70 4.68
C GLY A 68 10.48 -10.16 6.08
N ASP A 69 9.69 -10.97 6.76
CA ASP A 69 10.02 -11.57 8.06
C ASP A 69 11.17 -12.58 7.87
N THR A 70 12.37 -12.17 8.21
CA THR A 70 13.59 -12.95 7.93
C THR A 70 13.99 -13.88 9.05
N ASP A 71 13.54 -13.64 10.29
CA ASP A 71 13.84 -14.45 11.45
C ASP A 71 12.68 -15.39 11.88
N GLY A 72 11.50 -15.24 11.27
CA GLY A 72 10.36 -16.12 11.43
C GLY A 72 9.55 -15.87 12.70
N ASP A 73 9.66 -14.68 13.29
CA ASP A 73 8.94 -14.31 14.51
C ASP A 73 7.50 -13.80 14.25
N ASN A 74 7.06 -13.79 13.00
CA ASN A 74 5.80 -13.26 12.49
C ASN A 74 5.64 -11.74 12.68
N LYS A 75 6.76 -11.02 12.67
CA LYS A 75 6.84 -9.57 12.73
C LYS A 75 7.74 -9.08 11.61
N VAL A 76 7.53 -7.86 11.19
CA VAL A 76 8.42 -7.20 10.24
C VAL A 76 8.84 -5.87 10.86
N THR A 77 10.11 -5.77 11.18
CA THR A 77 10.75 -4.54 11.65
C THR A 77 11.00 -3.58 10.49
N LEU A 78 11.26 -2.31 10.78
CA LEU A 78 11.62 -1.34 9.73
C LEU A 78 12.88 -1.77 8.94
N ASP A 79 13.84 -2.41 9.60
CA ASP A 79 15.06 -2.91 8.94
C ASP A 79 14.77 -4.06 7.98
N GLU A 80 13.93 -5.00 8.36
CA GLU A 80 13.48 -6.10 7.51
C GLU A 80 12.65 -5.60 6.33
N TYR A 81 11.71 -4.67 6.59
CA TYR A 81 10.94 -4.02 5.54
C TYR A 81 11.84 -3.31 4.53
N ALA A 82 12.84 -2.56 5.02
CA ALA A 82 13.80 -1.87 4.18
C ALA A 82 14.58 -2.84 3.27
N LYS A 83 15.06 -3.94 3.84
CA LYS A 83 15.77 -4.98 3.07
C LYS A 83 14.87 -5.65 2.03
N ALA A 84 13.61 -5.94 2.38
CA ALA A 84 12.65 -6.51 1.45
C ALA A 84 12.36 -5.55 0.29
N VAL A 85 12.12 -4.28 0.57
CA VAL A 85 11.90 -3.23 -0.44
C VAL A 85 13.13 -3.09 -1.34
N GLU A 86 14.35 -3.02 -0.78
CA GLU A 86 15.58 -2.96 -1.55
C GLU A 86 15.73 -4.19 -2.45
N HIS A 87 15.48 -5.38 -1.92
CA HIS A 87 15.54 -6.62 -2.70
C HIS A 87 14.57 -6.61 -3.90
N TYR A 88 13.32 -6.19 -3.68
CA TYR A 88 12.29 -6.21 -4.72
C TYR A 88 12.45 -5.11 -5.77
N TYR A 89 12.76 -3.89 -5.37
CA TYR A 89 12.67 -2.74 -6.26
C TYR A 89 14.03 -2.24 -6.80
N SER A 90 15.14 -2.56 -6.13
CA SER A 90 16.47 -2.15 -6.59
C SER A 90 17.20 -3.21 -7.41
N ASN A 91 16.62 -4.38 -7.61
CA ASN A 91 17.22 -5.42 -8.42
C ASN A 91 16.87 -5.22 -9.91
N PRO A 92 17.86 -4.93 -10.78
CA PRO A 92 17.62 -4.72 -12.21
C PRO A 92 17.01 -5.92 -12.95
N GLY A 93 17.04 -7.12 -12.34
CA GLY A 93 16.43 -8.33 -12.88
C GLY A 93 14.93 -8.45 -12.57
N ASN A 94 14.37 -7.60 -11.74
CA ASN A 94 12.95 -7.64 -11.42
C ASN A 94 12.15 -7.04 -12.57
N SER A 95 11.33 -7.87 -13.19
CA SER A 95 10.48 -7.48 -14.30
C SER A 95 9.24 -6.72 -13.81
N HIS A 96 8.61 -5.99 -14.73
CA HIS A 96 7.28 -5.41 -14.52
C HIS A 96 6.25 -6.47 -14.05
N GLU A 97 6.33 -7.69 -14.56
CA GLU A 97 5.48 -8.82 -14.16
C GLU A 97 5.62 -9.16 -12.67
N LEU A 98 6.86 -9.16 -12.15
CA LEU A 98 7.10 -9.38 -10.73
C LEU A 98 6.50 -8.25 -9.88
N ALA A 99 6.62 -7.00 -10.33
CA ALA A 99 5.97 -5.86 -9.64
C ALA A 99 4.45 -6.01 -9.59
N LEU A 100 3.82 -6.45 -10.68
CA LEU A 100 2.38 -6.73 -10.71
C LEU A 100 2.01 -7.86 -9.74
N GLU A 101 2.79 -8.93 -9.70
CA GLU A 101 2.54 -10.07 -8.81
C GLU A 101 2.66 -9.69 -7.34
N VAL A 102 3.77 -9.03 -6.97
CA VAL A 102 4.03 -8.58 -5.59
C VAL A 102 2.94 -7.63 -5.09
N ASN A 103 2.47 -6.72 -5.97
CA ASN A 103 1.48 -5.71 -5.60
C ASN A 103 0.02 -6.17 -5.76
N LYS A 104 -0.19 -7.37 -6.28
CA LYS A 104 -1.54 -7.88 -6.57
C LYS A 104 -2.45 -7.88 -5.34
N SER A 105 -1.98 -8.37 -4.21
CA SER A 105 -2.78 -8.46 -2.98
C SER A 105 -3.17 -7.08 -2.45
N VAL A 106 -2.26 -6.11 -2.55
CA VAL A 106 -2.53 -4.72 -2.15
C VAL A 106 -3.56 -4.11 -3.08
N PHE A 107 -3.38 -4.23 -4.40
CA PHE A 107 -4.33 -3.74 -5.39
C PHE A 107 -5.73 -4.33 -5.16
N ASP A 108 -5.82 -5.67 -5.03
CA ASP A 108 -7.10 -6.37 -4.84
C ASP A 108 -7.79 -5.99 -3.51
N SER A 109 -7.06 -5.53 -2.51
CA SER A 109 -7.63 -5.02 -1.25
C SER A 109 -8.21 -3.61 -1.37
N ILE A 110 -7.79 -2.86 -2.40
CA ILE A 110 -8.25 -1.49 -2.70
C ILE A 110 -9.40 -1.52 -3.71
N ASP A 111 -9.33 -2.38 -4.72
CA ASP A 111 -10.37 -2.63 -5.73
C ASP A 111 -11.57 -3.35 -5.05
N LEU A 112 -12.41 -2.57 -4.37
CA LEU A 112 -13.48 -3.08 -3.52
C LEU A 112 -14.63 -3.71 -4.30
N ASN A 113 -14.84 -3.24 -5.53
CA ASN A 113 -15.91 -3.72 -6.41
C ASN A 113 -15.43 -4.86 -7.34
N GLY A 114 -14.12 -5.13 -7.41
CA GLY A 114 -13.51 -6.22 -8.17
C GLY A 114 -13.54 -6.01 -9.68
N ASN A 115 -13.59 -4.75 -10.15
CA ASN A 115 -13.66 -4.45 -11.58
C ASN A 115 -12.28 -4.40 -12.28
N GLY A 116 -11.20 -4.54 -11.52
CA GLY A 116 -9.83 -4.52 -12.04
C GLY A 116 -9.24 -3.12 -12.21
N GLN A 117 -9.91 -2.09 -11.70
CA GLN A 117 -9.49 -0.69 -11.70
C GLN A 117 -9.77 -0.09 -10.33
N ILE A 118 -8.97 0.86 -9.89
CA ILE A 118 -9.21 1.59 -8.65
C ILE A 118 -9.74 2.97 -9.01
N ASP A 119 -10.93 3.29 -8.56
CA ASP A 119 -11.50 4.63 -8.72
C ASP A 119 -11.09 5.58 -7.59
N SER A 120 -11.47 6.86 -7.71
CA SER A 120 -11.12 7.89 -6.73
C SER A 120 -11.69 7.65 -5.34
N VAL A 121 -12.84 6.97 -5.24
CA VAL A 121 -13.48 6.64 -3.96
C VAL A 121 -12.74 5.50 -3.27
N GLU A 122 -12.42 4.45 -4.01
CA GLU A 122 -11.68 3.29 -3.52
C GLU A 122 -10.29 3.70 -3.02
N TYR A 123 -9.57 4.52 -3.83
CA TYR A 123 -8.26 5.02 -3.42
C TYR A 123 -8.33 5.95 -2.21
N ALA A 124 -9.35 6.80 -2.14
CA ALA A 124 -9.56 7.65 -0.96
C ALA A 124 -9.88 6.84 0.30
N VAL A 125 -10.67 5.77 0.21
CA VAL A 125 -10.94 4.87 1.33
C VAL A 125 -9.64 4.20 1.81
N PHE A 126 -8.82 3.71 0.89
CA PHE A 126 -7.51 3.14 1.21
C PHE A 126 -6.63 4.13 1.96
N LEU A 127 -6.38 5.32 1.41
CA LEU A 127 -5.50 6.31 2.05
C LEU A 127 -6.05 6.80 3.39
N ARG A 128 -7.36 7.00 3.51
CA ARG A 128 -8.00 7.39 4.77
C ARG A 128 -7.88 6.30 5.84
N SER A 129 -7.90 5.02 5.46
CA SER A 129 -7.67 3.92 6.40
C SER A 129 -6.27 3.99 7.02
N LEU A 130 -5.29 4.52 6.27
CA LEU A 130 -3.92 4.80 6.70
C LEU A 130 -3.74 6.16 7.39
N GLY A 131 -4.83 6.90 7.64
CA GLY A 131 -4.81 8.18 8.34
C GLY A 131 -4.48 9.39 7.47
N VAL A 132 -4.54 9.26 6.14
CA VAL A 132 -4.37 10.39 5.20
C VAL A 132 -5.66 11.21 5.15
N SER A 133 -5.54 12.53 4.99
CA SER A 133 -6.70 13.42 4.86
C SER A 133 -7.44 13.15 3.53
N GLU A 134 -8.74 13.48 3.49
CA GLU A 134 -9.53 13.34 2.26
C GLU A 134 -9.01 14.26 1.14
N ALA A 135 -8.53 15.46 1.51
CA ALA A 135 -7.94 16.40 0.55
C ALA A 135 -6.66 15.85 -0.07
N ASP A 136 -5.75 15.30 0.75
CA ASP A 136 -4.51 14.69 0.26
C ASP A 136 -4.78 13.42 -0.56
N ALA A 137 -5.77 12.62 -0.17
CA ALA A 137 -6.16 11.43 -0.91
C ALA A 137 -6.65 11.76 -2.32
N LYS A 138 -7.41 12.85 -2.48
CA LYS A 138 -7.84 13.35 -3.78
C LYS A 138 -6.65 13.78 -4.65
N VAL A 139 -5.74 14.58 -4.09
CA VAL A 139 -4.52 15.01 -4.81
C VAL A 139 -3.66 13.81 -5.20
N ALA A 140 -3.53 12.84 -4.32
CA ALA A 140 -2.78 11.61 -4.59
C ALA A 140 -3.37 10.86 -5.78
N PHE A 141 -4.69 10.63 -5.79
CA PHE A 141 -5.37 9.99 -6.91
C PHE A 141 -5.12 10.70 -8.24
N GLU A 142 -5.34 12.03 -8.29
CA GLU A 142 -5.16 12.85 -9.49
C GLU A 142 -3.71 12.81 -10.04
N ARG A 143 -2.72 12.56 -9.18
CA ARG A 143 -1.32 12.43 -9.60
C ARG A 143 -0.97 11.04 -10.10
N LEU A 144 -1.60 10.02 -9.56
CA LEU A 144 -1.31 8.62 -9.89
C LEU A 144 -2.10 8.10 -11.09
N ASP A 145 -3.25 8.69 -11.39
CA ASP A 145 -3.98 8.54 -12.65
C ASP A 145 -3.21 9.30 -13.75
N THR A 146 -2.19 8.65 -14.28
CA THR A 146 -1.22 9.30 -15.19
C THR A 146 -1.73 9.51 -16.58
N ASN A 147 -2.74 8.74 -16.99
CA ASN A 147 -3.38 8.84 -18.29
C ASN A 147 -4.64 9.73 -18.27
N GLY A 148 -5.17 10.07 -17.08
CA GLY A 148 -6.31 10.94 -16.88
C GLY A 148 -7.65 10.30 -17.25
N ASP A 149 -7.76 8.95 -17.21
CA ASP A 149 -8.98 8.24 -17.55
C ASP A 149 -9.98 8.10 -16.39
N GLY A 150 -9.61 8.59 -15.20
CA GLY A 150 -10.43 8.56 -14.00
C GLY A 150 -10.29 7.30 -13.16
N TYR A 151 -9.31 6.45 -13.49
CA TYR A 151 -9.02 5.20 -12.79
C TYR A 151 -7.53 5.00 -12.64
N ILE A 152 -7.10 4.23 -11.65
CA ILE A 152 -5.74 3.70 -11.55
C ILE A 152 -5.80 2.22 -11.96
N SER A 153 -5.22 1.91 -13.11
CA SER A 153 -5.05 0.53 -13.61
C SER A 153 -4.02 -0.24 -12.79
N ARG A 154 -3.98 -1.58 -12.91
CA ARG A 154 -2.96 -2.41 -12.28
C ARG A 154 -1.53 -2.01 -12.69
N ASP A 155 -1.35 -1.66 -13.96
CA ASP A 155 -0.07 -1.22 -14.50
C ASP A 155 0.37 0.12 -13.91
N GLU A 156 -0.54 1.10 -13.83
CA GLU A 156 -0.26 2.39 -13.19
C GLU A 156 0.02 2.24 -11.70
N PHE A 157 -0.75 1.41 -11.00
CA PHE A 157 -0.53 1.13 -9.59
C PHE A 157 0.84 0.52 -9.34
N ALA A 158 1.19 -0.55 -10.05
CA ALA A 158 2.48 -1.21 -9.91
C ALA A 158 3.64 -0.28 -10.27
N LYS A 159 3.52 0.47 -11.37
CA LYS A 159 4.51 1.46 -11.77
C LYS A 159 4.71 2.54 -10.71
N ASN A 160 3.63 3.14 -10.24
CA ASN A 160 3.69 4.20 -9.23
C ASN A 160 4.27 3.69 -7.90
N GLN A 161 3.97 2.45 -7.51
CA GLN A 161 4.54 1.87 -6.30
C GLN A 161 6.05 1.64 -6.43
N VAL A 162 6.51 1.12 -7.58
CA VAL A 162 7.95 1.00 -7.87
C VAL A 162 8.61 2.38 -7.83
N ASP A 163 8.08 3.35 -8.57
CA ASP A 163 8.61 4.71 -8.65
C ASP A 163 8.63 5.40 -7.27
N TYR A 164 7.64 5.12 -6.41
CA TYR A 164 7.64 5.63 -5.03
C TYR A 164 8.91 5.23 -4.29
N PHE A 165 9.33 3.97 -4.37
CA PHE A 165 10.47 3.48 -3.62
C PHE A 165 11.83 3.83 -4.26
N ILE A 166 11.90 3.87 -5.61
CA ILE A 166 13.20 4.02 -6.30
C ILE A 166 13.52 5.45 -6.77
N SER A 167 12.52 6.32 -6.95
CA SER A 167 12.75 7.67 -7.44
C SER A 167 13.41 8.55 -6.39
N ASP A 168 14.40 9.35 -6.84
CA ASP A 168 15.01 10.45 -6.08
C ASP A 168 14.47 11.83 -6.48
N ASP A 169 13.58 11.88 -7.47
CA ASP A 169 12.96 13.12 -7.91
C ASP A 169 11.89 13.56 -6.89
N PRO A 170 12.07 14.69 -6.18
CA PRO A 170 11.08 15.18 -5.22
C PRO A 170 9.75 15.59 -5.86
N GLU A 171 9.74 15.85 -7.18
CA GLU A 171 8.53 16.26 -7.91
C GLU A 171 7.79 15.06 -8.55
N ALA A 172 8.31 13.83 -8.40
CA ALA A 172 7.67 12.66 -8.98
C ALA A 172 6.24 12.47 -8.48
N ALA A 173 5.31 12.22 -9.39
CA ALA A 173 3.89 11.96 -9.07
C ALA A 173 3.74 10.81 -8.05
N ALA A 174 4.56 9.77 -8.22
CA ALA A 174 4.59 8.60 -7.36
C ALA A 174 4.88 8.90 -5.87
N ASN A 175 5.50 10.04 -5.55
CA ASN A 175 5.73 10.43 -4.15
C ASN A 175 4.44 10.59 -3.34
N TRP A 176 3.32 10.74 -4.02
CA TRP A 176 1.98 10.84 -3.41
C TRP A 176 1.32 9.48 -3.15
N PHE A 177 1.98 8.37 -3.45
CA PHE A 177 1.40 7.02 -3.35
C PHE A 177 0.79 6.72 -1.97
N TYR A 178 1.38 7.20 -0.89
CA TYR A 178 0.85 7.11 0.46
C TYR A 178 0.36 8.46 1.01
N GLY A 179 -0.03 9.38 0.13
CA GLY A 179 -0.44 10.74 0.49
C GLY A 179 0.73 11.73 0.55
N SER A 180 0.49 12.91 1.15
CA SER A 180 1.53 13.93 1.35
C SER A 180 2.65 13.42 2.26
N TYR A 181 3.91 13.82 1.98
CA TYR A 181 5.12 13.45 2.74
C TYR A 181 5.85 14.67 3.34
#